data_bbbb98160df879b34777f07748d97d23
#
_entry.id   bbbb98160df879b34777f07748d97d23
#
_cell.length_a   1.000
_cell.length_b   1.000
_cell.length_c   1.000
_cell.angle_alpha   90.00
_cell.angle_beta   90.00
_cell.angle_gamma   90.00
#
_symmetry.space_group_name_H-M   'P 1'
#
loop_
_entity.id
_entity.type
_entity.pdbx_description
1 polymer ?
#
loop_
_entity_poly.entity_id
_entity_poly.type
_entity_poly.pdbx_seq_one_letter_code
_entity_poly.pdbx_strand_id
1 'polypeptide(L)'
;MPNILLTRIDNRLVHGQVGVTWTKTIGANLLLVANDEASQDKIQQQLMSVTAKSSGVGIRFFSLEKTAAIIGRAAPNQKIFIVAKTPQDVRTLIDKGVPIKEVNVGNMHFSEGKHQLTKKVYVDDQDMEDLKYISSKGVHVYIQDVPGDVKTEGLTSNLVTLL
;
A
#
# COMPACT_ATOMS: atom_id res chain seq x y z
N MET A 1 -18.17 -3.23 -8.78
CA MET A 1 -16.80 -3.52 -8.27
C MET A 1 -16.01 -2.22 -8.20
N PRO A 2 -15.35 -1.94 -7.08
CA PRO A 2 -14.46 -0.79 -7.01
C PRO A 2 -13.28 -0.98 -7.97
N ASN A 3 -12.82 0.12 -8.56
CA ASN A 3 -11.65 0.08 -9.45
C ASN A 3 -10.39 0.39 -8.64
N ILE A 4 -9.82 -0.63 -8.02
CA ILE A 4 -8.58 -0.53 -7.27
C ILE A 4 -7.43 -0.85 -8.22
N LEU A 5 -6.69 0.20 -8.61
CA LEU A 5 -5.60 0.07 -9.58
C LEU A 5 -4.36 -0.58 -8.97
N LEU A 6 -4.06 -0.25 -7.72
CA LEU A 6 -2.87 -0.72 -7.03
C LEU A 6 -3.05 -0.52 -5.52
N THR A 7 -2.43 -1.39 -4.74
CA THR A 7 -2.26 -1.22 -3.29
C THR A 7 -0.77 -1.20 -2.99
N ARG A 8 -0.30 -0.18 -2.29
CA ARG A 8 1.12 -0.02 -1.95
C ARG A 8 1.33 -0.03 -0.45
N ILE A 9 2.36 -0.74 -0.01
CA ILE A 9 2.85 -0.71 1.37
C ILE A 9 3.99 0.29 1.44
N ASP A 10 3.85 1.30 2.28
CA ASP A 10 4.87 2.32 2.47
C ASP A 10 4.77 2.91 3.88
N ASN A 11 5.82 2.81 4.67
CA ASN A 11 5.84 3.32 6.04
C ASN A 11 5.56 4.82 6.14
N ARG A 12 5.89 5.57 5.09
CA ARG A 12 5.67 7.01 5.07
C ARG A 12 4.30 7.39 4.53
N LEU A 13 3.51 6.41 4.09
CA LEU A 13 2.21 6.62 3.45
C LEU A 13 2.33 7.52 2.21
N VAL A 14 1.59 8.63 2.15
CA VAL A 14 1.64 9.52 0.98
C VAL A 14 2.73 10.58 1.17
N HIS A 15 3.72 10.53 0.33
CA HIS A 15 4.83 11.50 0.26
C HIS A 15 5.13 11.75 -1.21
N GLY A 16 6.15 12.56 -1.51
CA GLY A 16 6.39 13.02 -2.88
C GLY A 16 6.35 11.95 -3.96
N GLN A 17 7.04 10.82 -3.77
CA GLN A 17 7.09 9.76 -4.78
C GLN A 17 5.73 9.07 -4.96
N VAL A 18 5.06 8.73 -3.86
CA VAL A 18 3.75 8.08 -3.91
C VAL A 18 2.71 9.04 -4.47
N GLY A 19 2.66 10.26 -3.93
CA GLY A 19 1.65 11.24 -4.31
C GLY A 19 1.78 11.76 -5.74
N VAL A 20 2.98 11.81 -6.28
CA VAL A 20 3.23 12.38 -7.62
C VAL A 20 3.48 11.28 -8.65
N THR A 21 4.55 10.50 -8.45
CA THR A 21 5.04 9.59 -9.48
C THR A 21 4.12 8.39 -9.67
N TRP A 22 3.74 7.72 -8.59
CA TRP A 22 2.88 6.53 -8.69
C TRP A 22 1.47 6.86 -9.14
N THR A 23 0.85 7.89 -8.59
CA THR A 23 -0.51 8.28 -8.99
C THR A 23 -0.60 8.59 -10.48
N LYS A 24 0.39 9.31 -11.00
CA LYS A 24 0.44 9.66 -12.42
C LYS A 24 0.68 8.43 -13.29
N THR A 25 1.63 7.59 -12.92
CA THR A 25 2.01 6.41 -13.71
C THR A 25 0.85 5.43 -13.85
N ILE A 26 0.11 5.19 -12.78
CA ILE A 26 -1.02 4.24 -12.81
C ILE A 26 -2.34 4.88 -13.24
N GLY A 27 -2.37 6.20 -13.37
CA GLY A 27 -3.59 6.91 -13.77
C GLY A 27 -4.65 6.99 -12.69
N ALA A 28 -4.25 7.00 -11.42
CA ALA A 28 -5.20 7.11 -10.31
C ALA A 28 -5.76 8.53 -10.18
N ASN A 29 -7.01 8.65 -9.77
CA ASN A 29 -7.61 9.94 -9.44
C ASN A 29 -8.01 10.05 -7.96
N LEU A 30 -7.84 8.99 -7.19
CA LEU A 30 -8.16 8.98 -5.77
C LEU A 30 -7.11 8.17 -5.01
N LEU A 31 -6.45 8.83 -4.05
CA LEU A 31 -5.61 8.18 -3.05
C LEU A 31 -6.48 7.81 -1.86
N LEU A 32 -6.41 6.54 -1.44
CA LEU A 32 -7.10 6.07 -0.25
C LEU A 32 -6.07 5.57 0.74
N VAL A 33 -5.83 6.34 1.79
CA VAL A 33 -4.92 5.97 2.87
C VAL A 33 -5.70 5.11 3.85
N ALA A 34 -5.36 3.83 3.92
CA ALA A 34 -6.01 2.85 4.77
C ALA A 34 -5.07 2.47 5.92
N ASN A 35 -5.23 3.12 7.05
CA ASN A 35 -4.41 2.90 8.24
C ASN A 35 -5.12 3.52 9.44
N ASP A 36 -5.24 2.76 10.52
CA ASP A 36 -6.01 3.18 11.69
C ASP A 36 -5.42 4.42 12.34
N GLU A 37 -4.10 4.46 12.52
CA GLU A 37 -3.41 5.59 13.13
C GLU A 37 -3.54 6.86 12.28
N ALA A 38 -3.29 6.75 10.98
CA ALA A 38 -3.40 7.88 10.06
C ALA A 38 -4.82 8.43 9.97
N SER A 39 -5.83 7.59 10.15
CA SER A 39 -7.23 8.01 10.15
C SER A 39 -7.59 8.93 11.32
N GLN A 40 -6.74 9.00 12.34
CA GLN A 40 -6.91 9.82 13.54
C GLN A 40 -5.91 10.99 13.64
N ASP A 41 -4.94 11.05 12.72
CA ASP A 41 -3.85 12.03 12.78
C ASP A 41 -4.11 13.19 11.82
N LYS A 42 -4.71 14.27 12.34
CA LYS A 42 -5.10 15.43 11.53
C LYS A 42 -3.91 16.17 10.93
N ILE A 43 -2.79 16.24 11.64
CA ILE A 43 -1.59 16.93 11.15
C ILE A 43 -1.01 16.16 9.95
N GLN A 44 -0.86 14.86 10.09
CA GLN A 44 -0.38 14.00 9.01
C GLN A 44 -1.31 14.06 7.80
N GLN A 45 -2.63 14.05 8.03
CA GLN A 45 -3.62 14.17 6.96
C GLN A 45 -3.47 15.48 6.19
N GLN A 46 -3.21 16.59 6.88
CA GLN A 46 -3.01 17.88 6.23
C GLN A 46 -1.79 17.87 5.32
N LEU A 47 -0.68 17.30 5.79
CA LEU A 47 0.55 17.19 4.99
C LEU A 47 0.33 16.33 3.76
N MET A 48 -0.31 15.18 3.91
CA MET A 48 -0.61 14.30 2.78
C MET A 48 -1.60 14.93 1.79
N SER A 49 -2.56 15.71 2.30
CA SER A 49 -3.54 16.40 1.46
C SER A 49 -2.90 17.45 0.55
N VAL A 50 -1.87 18.14 1.03
CA VAL A 50 -1.09 19.09 0.21
C VAL A 50 -0.43 18.36 -0.95
N THR A 51 0.17 17.22 -0.71
CA THR A 51 0.81 16.39 -1.74
C THR A 51 -0.21 15.93 -2.79
N ALA A 52 -1.35 15.42 -2.34
CA ALA A 52 -2.40 14.95 -3.24
C ALA A 52 -2.95 16.09 -4.10
N LYS A 53 -3.16 17.25 -3.50
CA LYS A 53 -3.67 18.43 -4.20
C LYS A 53 -2.70 18.89 -5.28
N SER A 54 -1.40 18.88 -5.00
CA SER A 54 -0.39 19.26 -5.99
C SER A 54 -0.33 18.28 -7.16
N SER A 55 -0.77 17.04 -6.97
CA SER A 55 -0.85 16.03 -8.02
C SER A 55 -2.21 16.00 -8.73
N GLY A 56 -3.15 16.83 -8.31
CA GLY A 56 -4.47 16.90 -8.90
C GLY A 56 -5.36 15.70 -8.59
N VAL A 57 -5.12 14.99 -7.50
CA VAL A 57 -5.92 13.81 -7.11
C VAL A 57 -6.64 14.05 -5.80
N GLY A 58 -7.77 13.37 -5.63
CA GLY A 58 -8.48 13.35 -4.35
C GLY A 58 -7.77 12.46 -3.34
N ILE A 59 -8.05 12.65 -2.06
CA ILE A 59 -7.48 11.83 -1.00
C ILE A 59 -8.52 11.57 0.09
N ARG A 60 -8.50 10.36 0.64
CA ARG A 60 -9.35 9.95 1.77
C ARG A 60 -8.48 9.23 2.79
N PHE A 61 -8.83 9.37 4.05
CA PHE A 61 -8.15 8.73 5.17
C PHE A 61 -9.17 7.91 5.94
N PHE A 62 -9.04 6.60 5.90
CA PHE A 62 -9.99 5.71 6.57
C PHE A 62 -9.25 4.69 7.43
N SER A 63 -9.91 4.25 8.51
CA SER A 63 -9.49 3.06 9.23
C SER A 63 -9.60 1.85 8.31
N LEU A 64 -8.96 0.75 8.69
CA LEU A 64 -9.07 -0.49 7.93
C LEU A 64 -10.52 -0.98 7.88
N GLU A 65 -11.22 -0.91 9.01
CA GLU A 65 -12.62 -1.31 9.09
C GLU A 65 -13.51 -0.47 8.18
N LYS A 66 -13.36 0.86 8.22
CA LYS A 66 -14.16 1.76 7.40
C LYS A 66 -13.87 1.56 5.91
N THR A 67 -12.61 1.35 5.55
CA THR A 67 -12.23 1.07 4.17
C THR A 67 -12.99 -0.15 3.65
N ALA A 68 -12.97 -1.23 4.40
CA ALA A 68 -13.67 -2.46 4.01
C ALA A 68 -15.19 -2.26 3.91
N ALA A 69 -15.76 -1.46 4.82
CA ALA A 69 -17.20 -1.21 4.85
C ALA A 69 -17.70 -0.42 3.66
N ILE A 70 -16.92 0.55 3.15
CA ILE A 70 -17.41 1.51 2.16
C ILE A 70 -16.81 1.38 0.76
N ILE A 71 -15.72 0.64 0.59
CA ILE A 71 -15.02 0.62 -0.71
C ILE A 71 -15.91 0.07 -1.83
N GLY A 72 -16.81 -0.83 -1.51
CA GLY A 72 -17.77 -1.37 -2.48
C GLY A 72 -18.75 -0.33 -3.03
N ARG A 73 -18.85 0.83 -2.37
CA ARG A 73 -19.73 1.92 -2.80
C ARG A 73 -19.02 2.94 -3.68
N ALA A 74 -17.76 2.69 -4.03
CA ALA A 74 -16.99 3.60 -4.87
C ALA A 74 -17.68 3.77 -6.23
N ALA A 75 -17.70 5.02 -6.72
CA ALA A 75 -18.26 5.31 -8.03
C ALA A 75 -17.42 4.69 -9.14
N PRO A 76 -18.03 4.31 -10.28
CA PRO A 76 -17.29 3.66 -11.38
C PRO A 76 -16.13 4.47 -11.94
N ASN A 77 -16.19 5.80 -11.84
CA ASN A 77 -15.14 6.69 -12.34
C ASN A 77 -14.02 6.94 -11.31
N GLN A 78 -14.12 6.40 -10.11
CA GLN A 78 -13.06 6.51 -9.11
C GLN A 78 -12.00 5.46 -9.38
N LYS A 79 -10.80 5.93 -9.72
CA LYS A 79 -9.62 5.10 -9.98
C LYS A 79 -8.73 5.15 -8.74
N ILE A 80 -8.81 4.10 -7.94
CA ILE A 80 -8.32 4.10 -6.56
C ILE A 80 -6.91 3.54 -6.46
N PHE A 81 -6.05 4.28 -5.78
CA PHE A 81 -4.75 3.84 -5.34
C PHE A 81 -4.77 3.76 -3.82
N ILE A 82 -4.73 2.53 -3.28
CA ILE A 82 -4.70 2.31 -1.83
C ILE A 82 -3.26 2.38 -1.35
N VAL A 83 -3.02 3.16 -0.31
CA VAL A 83 -1.73 3.23 0.37
C VAL A 83 -1.92 2.78 1.81
N ALA A 84 -1.20 1.74 2.20
CA ALA A 84 -1.20 1.19 3.55
C ALA A 84 0.20 1.30 4.15
N LYS A 85 0.30 1.24 5.47
CA LYS A 85 1.57 1.43 6.16
C LYS A 85 2.37 0.14 6.28
N THR A 86 1.71 -0.99 6.45
CA THR A 86 2.35 -2.26 6.79
C THR A 86 1.71 -3.44 6.05
N PRO A 87 2.42 -4.58 5.97
CA PRO A 87 1.81 -5.82 5.47
C PRO A 87 0.59 -6.25 6.29
N GLN A 88 0.61 -5.99 7.60
CA GLN A 88 -0.51 -6.31 8.49
C GLN A 88 -1.77 -5.57 8.09
N ASP A 89 -1.64 -4.30 7.72
CA ASP A 89 -2.77 -3.51 7.23
C ASP A 89 -3.40 -4.14 5.99
N VAL A 90 -2.56 -4.53 5.03
CA VAL A 90 -3.04 -5.13 3.77
C VAL A 90 -3.69 -6.48 4.02
N ARG A 91 -3.10 -7.32 4.86
CA ARG A 91 -3.68 -8.60 5.24
C ARG A 91 -5.08 -8.40 5.84
N THR A 92 -5.21 -7.44 6.74
CA THR A 92 -6.50 -7.12 7.36
C THR A 92 -7.54 -6.68 6.33
N LEU A 93 -7.15 -5.84 5.37
CA LEU A 93 -8.04 -5.41 4.29
C LEU A 93 -8.53 -6.60 3.45
N ILE A 94 -7.62 -7.50 3.09
CA ILE A 94 -7.95 -8.69 2.31
C ILE A 94 -8.91 -9.61 3.10
N ASP A 95 -8.62 -9.83 4.37
CA ASP A 95 -9.46 -10.66 5.24
C ASP A 95 -10.87 -10.08 5.40
N LYS A 96 -11.00 -8.76 5.34
CA LYS A 96 -12.28 -8.06 5.41
C LYS A 96 -13.00 -7.96 4.05
N GLY A 97 -12.45 -8.54 3.01
CA GLY A 97 -13.10 -8.64 1.71
C GLY A 97 -12.78 -7.53 0.72
N VAL A 98 -11.80 -6.68 0.99
CA VAL A 98 -11.35 -5.68 0.00
C VAL A 98 -10.71 -6.41 -1.18
N PRO A 99 -11.18 -6.19 -2.42
CA PRO A 99 -10.72 -6.95 -3.59
C PRO A 99 -9.37 -6.44 -4.12
N ILE A 100 -8.33 -6.66 -3.34
CA ILE A 100 -6.95 -6.31 -3.71
C ILE A 100 -6.39 -7.41 -4.60
N LYS A 101 -5.84 -7.02 -5.76
CA LYS A 101 -5.26 -7.97 -6.73
C LYS A 101 -3.75 -7.85 -6.83
N GLU A 102 -3.21 -6.68 -6.54
CA GLU A 102 -1.79 -6.40 -6.71
C GLU A 102 -1.29 -5.56 -5.55
N VAL A 103 -0.17 -5.96 -4.96
CA VAL A 103 0.47 -5.25 -3.84
C VAL A 103 1.91 -4.91 -4.20
N ASN A 104 2.19 -3.62 -4.21
CA ASN A 104 3.53 -3.08 -4.36
C ASN A 104 4.12 -2.81 -2.98
N VAL A 105 5.24 -3.43 -2.67
CA VAL A 105 6.01 -3.14 -1.45
C VAL A 105 7.03 -2.07 -1.80
N GLY A 106 6.82 -0.85 -1.28
CA GLY A 106 7.65 0.29 -1.64
C GLY A 106 8.70 0.64 -0.60
N ASN A 107 8.28 0.72 0.64
CA ASN A 107 9.16 1.16 1.72
C ASN A 107 8.75 0.52 3.03
N MET A 108 9.70 -0.16 3.65
CA MET A 108 9.53 -0.72 4.99
C MET A 108 10.80 -0.41 5.76
N HIS A 109 10.75 0.58 6.65
CA HIS A 109 11.92 1.09 7.34
C HIS A 109 12.50 0.09 8.32
N PHE A 110 13.80 0.24 8.57
CA PHE A 110 14.48 -0.51 9.60
C PHE A 110 13.92 -0.17 10.99
N SER A 111 13.76 -1.18 11.81
CA SER A 111 13.60 -1.07 13.24
C SER A 111 14.24 -2.28 13.91
N GLU A 112 14.42 -2.23 15.22
CA GLU A 112 15.06 -3.33 15.93
C GLU A 112 14.33 -4.65 15.71
N GLY A 113 15.09 -5.70 15.44
CA GLY A 113 14.54 -7.03 15.15
C GLY A 113 14.23 -7.29 13.68
N LYS A 114 14.42 -6.29 12.82
CA LYS A 114 14.22 -6.46 11.37
C LYS A 114 15.54 -6.66 10.64
N HIS A 115 15.48 -7.40 9.54
CA HIS A 115 16.62 -7.60 8.66
C HIS A 115 16.29 -7.08 7.26
N GLN A 116 17.33 -6.75 6.52
CA GLN A 116 17.20 -6.19 5.19
C GLN A 116 16.82 -7.25 4.17
N LEU A 117 15.75 -7.00 3.43
CA LEU A 117 15.33 -7.83 2.31
C LEU A 117 15.78 -7.22 0.98
N THR A 118 15.56 -5.93 0.81
CA THR A 118 16.07 -5.13 -0.32
C THR A 118 16.54 -3.78 0.22
N LYS A 119 17.05 -2.92 -0.66
CA LYS A 119 17.63 -1.62 -0.28
C LYS A 119 16.74 -0.80 0.66
N LYS A 120 15.43 -0.81 0.43
CA LYS A 120 14.47 0.01 1.19
C LYS A 120 13.42 -0.80 1.94
N VAL A 121 13.58 -2.12 1.98
CA VAL A 121 12.61 -3.00 2.64
C VAL A 121 13.31 -3.85 3.68
N TYR A 122 12.92 -3.63 4.93
CA TYR A 122 13.36 -4.40 6.10
C TYR A 122 12.15 -5.11 6.68
N VAL A 123 12.31 -6.36 7.06
CA VAL A 123 11.21 -7.22 7.51
C VAL A 123 11.59 -7.98 8.77
N ASP A 124 10.57 -8.30 9.56
CA ASP A 124 10.66 -9.29 10.62
C ASP A 124 9.85 -10.54 10.23
N ASP A 125 9.82 -11.53 11.13
CA ASP A 125 9.11 -12.78 10.84
C ASP A 125 7.62 -12.57 10.62
N GLN A 126 7.02 -11.63 11.35
CA GLN A 126 5.60 -11.31 11.18
C GLN A 126 5.33 -10.66 9.82
N ASP A 127 6.17 -9.74 9.40
CA ASP A 127 6.06 -9.12 8.07
C ASP A 127 6.12 -10.19 6.97
N MET A 128 7.06 -11.12 7.09
CA MET A 128 7.22 -12.21 6.13
C MET A 128 6.02 -13.14 6.09
N GLU A 129 5.49 -13.50 7.25
CA GLU A 129 4.29 -14.32 7.33
C GLU A 129 3.11 -13.63 6.66
N ASP A 130 2.91 -12.35 6.92
CA ASP A 130 1.81 -11.58 6.34
C ASP A 130 1.96 -11.42 4.83
N LEU A 131 3.16 -11.16 4.33
CA LEU A 131 3.41 -11.07 2.89
C LEU A 131 3.14 -12.42 2.20
N LYS A 132 3.56 -13.52 2.81
CA LYS A 132 3.28 -14.87 2.28
C LYS A 132 1.77 -15.15 2.27
N TYR A 133 1.09 -14.77 3.34
CA TYR A 133 -0.36 -14.93 3.43
C TYR A 133 -1.07 -14.16 2.30
N ILE A 134 -0.71 -12.88 2.11
CA ILE A 134 -1.27 -12.05 1.05
C ILE A 134 -1.09 -12.73 -0.31
N SER A 135 0.10 -13.21 -0.56
CA SER A 135 0.43 -13.89 -1.81
C SER A 135 -0.35 -15.20 -1.99
N SER A 136 -0.60 -15.94 -0.89
CA SER A 136 -1.36 -17.18 -0.92
C SER A 136 -2.82 -16.98 -1.34
N LYS A 137 -3.31 -15.76 -1.28
CA LYS A 137 -4.67 -15.40 -1.72
C LYS A 137 -4.78 -15.07 -3.20
N GLY A 138 -3.74 -15.35 -3.98
CA GLY A 138 -3.72 -15.06 -5.40
C GLY A 138 -3.37 -13.61 -5.73
N VAL A 139 -2.86 -12.86 -4.74
CA VAL A 139 -2.45 -11.46 -4.93
C VAL A 139 -1.02 -11.41 -5.44
N HIS A 140 -0.79 -10.64 -6.50
CA HIS A 140 0.56 -10.41 -7.02
C HIS A 140 1.30 -9.45 -6.10
N VAL A 141 2.36 -9.92 -5.45
CA VAL A 141 3.19 -9.13 -4.53
C VAL A 141 4.58 -8.95 -5.10
N TYR A 142 5.06 -7.71 -5.16
CA TYR A 142 6.39 -7.40 -5.66
C TYR A 142 6.97 -6.17 -4.94
N ILE A 143 8.30 -6.07 -4.93
CA ILE A 143 9.00 -4.92 -4.36
C ILE A 143 9.43 -4.00 -5.51
N GLN A 144 9.07 -2.73 -5.39
CA GLN A 144 9.51 -1.68 -6.32
C GLN A 144 9.34 -0.32 -5.63
N ASP A 145 10.43 0.45 -5.55
CA ASP A 145 10.40 1.75 -4.88
C ASP A 145 9.65 2.79 -5.73
N VAL A 146 10.12 3.02 -6.94
CA VAL A 146 9.51 3.99 -7.87
C VAL A 146 9.23 3.30 -9.21
N PRO A 147 8.27 3.81 -10.00
CA PRO A 147 8.05 3.29 -11.35
C PRO A 147 9.31 3.41 -12.18
N GLY A 148 9.65 2.35 -12.90
CA GLY A 148 10.88 2.29 -13.68
C GLY A 148 12.06 1.66 -12.97
N ASP A 149 12.01 1.52 -11.66
CA ASP A 149 13.01 0.76 -10.91
C ASP A 149 12.88 -0.74 -11.17
N VAL A 150 13.94 -1.46 -10.81
CA VAL A 150 13.93 -2.93 -10.88
C VAL A 150 12.88 -3.49 -9.94
N LYS A 151 12.02 -4.36 -10.46
CA LYS A 151 11.08 -5.10 -9.65
C LYS A 151 11.73 -6.34 -9.07
N THR A 152 11.56 -6.56 -7.79
CA THR A 152 11.88 -7.83 -7.16
C THR A 152 10.59 -8.62 -7.04
N GLU A 153 10.41 -9.58 -7.94
CA GLU A 153 9.22 -10.41 -8.00
C GLU A 153 9.47 -11.78 -7.34
N GLY A 154 8.44 -12.59 -7.29
CA GLY A 154 8.54 -13.93 -6.71
C GLY A 154 8.54 -13.95 -5.20
N LEU A 155 7.94 -12.95 -4.59
CA LEU A 155 7.75 -12.89 -3.15
C LEU A 155 6.91 -14.06 -2.61
N THR A 156 6.35 -14.87 -3.50
CA THR A 156 5.55 -16.04 -3.17
C THR A 156 6.36 -17.27 -2.81
N SER A 157 7.36 -17.55 -3.63
CA SER A 157 8.16 -18.78 -3.48
C SER A 157 9.61 -18.50 -3.12
N ASN A 158 10.13 -17.34 -3.46
CA ASN A 158 11.54 -17.01 -3.31
C ASN A 158 11.85 -16.13 -2.10
N LEU A 159 10.83 -15.63 -1.38
CA LEU A 159 11.07 -14.91 -0.14
C LEU A 159 11.75 -15.78 0.89
N VAL A 160 11.44 -17.07 0.90
CA VAL A 160 12.08 -18.03 1.80
C VAL A 160 13.55 -18.23 1.44
N THR A 161 13.89 -18.11 0.16
CA THR A 161 15.28 -18.25 -0.31
C THR A 161 16.09 -16.96 -0.19
N LEU A 162 15.43 -15.79 -0.08
CA LEU A 162 16.11 -14.53 0.18
C LEU A 162 16.44 -14.32 1.66
N LEU A 163 15.85 -15.12 2.52
CA LEU A 163 16.14 -15.16 3.94
C LEU A 163 17.24 -16.18 4.22
#